data_425bf4f52d3598ec644c722d529aff05
#
_entry.id   425bf4f52d3598ec644c722d529aff05
#
_cell.length_a   1.000
_cell.length_b   1.000
_cell.length_c   1.000
_cell.angle_alpha   90.00
_cell.angle_beta   90.00
_cell.angle_gamma   90.00
#
_symmetry.space_group_name_H-M   'P 1'
#
loop_
_entity.id
_entity.type
_entity.pdbx_description
1 polymer ?
#
loop_
_entity_poly.entity_id
_entity_poly.type
_entity_poly.pdbx_seq_one_letter_code
_entity_poly.pdbx_strand_id
1 'polypeptide(L)'
;NTLIIQEQEERIKPIRRLIEQLDISSKQVLIESRIVIASNDFSSELGVRLGLTHLESSPQQWGFSLSGSSEAANQALSGTTPAISGGENRLAVNLPITAAAGRIGLTLAKLSSGSLIDLELSAAQLEGKTEIVASPRILTSDGYEATIQQGVQIPYRSDTLSGGTDVSFKDAVMELRVTPQITPDHQIIMSLQVKKDAGGAIFCDNCEPSVEPREVKTRVMIGD
;
A
#
# COMPACT_ATOMS: atom_id res chain seq x y z
N ASN A 1 19.59 13.53 -46.38
CA ASN A 1 20.76 14.36 -46.14
C ASN A 1 21.67 14.27 -47.36
N THR A 2 22.09 15.41 -47.92
CA THR A 2 22.97 15.46 -49.10
C THR A 2 24.17 16.32 -48.73
N LEU A 3 25.38 15.80 -48.97
CA LEU A 3 26.64 16.51 -48.78
C LEU A 3 27.18 16.85 -50.17
N ILE A 4 27.45 18.14 -50.43
CA ILE A 4 28.06 18.59 -51.68
C ILE A 4 29.50 18.98 -51.37
N ILE A 5 30.46 18.34 -52.03
CA ILE A 5 31.89 18.55 -51.85
C ILE A 5 32.47 19.02 -53.16
N GLN A 6 33.18 20.17 -53.12
CA GLN A 6 33.88 20.73 -54.26
C GLN A 6 35.38 20.81 -53.93
N GLU A 7 36.15 19.87 -54.46
CA GLU A 7 37.60 19.74 -54.25
C GLU A 7 38.31 19.12 -55.44
N GLN A 8 39.65 19.16 -55.44
CA GLN A 8 40.46 18.50 -56.46
C GLN A 8 40.27 16.97 -56.38
N GLU A 9 40.28 16.30 -57.52
CA GLU A 9 40.00 14.87 -57.67
C GLU A 9 40.87 13.99 -56.76
N GLU A 10 42.13 14.38 -56.53
CA GLU A 10 43.06 13.65 -55.66
C GLU A 10 42.64 13.68 -54.18
N ARG A 11 41.93 14.74 -53.74
CA ARG A 11 41.46 14.91 -52.36
C ARG A 11 40.07 14.34 -52.13
N ILE A 12 39.30 14.11 -53.16
CA ILE A 12 37.96 13.52 -53.05
C ILE A 12 38.04 12.08 -52.52
N LYS A 13 39.05 11.30 -52.95
CA LYS A 13 39.18 9.90 -52.52
C LYS A 13 39.37 9.72 -51.00
N PRO A 14 40.28 10.45 -50.32
CA PRO A 14 40.41 10.36 -48.88
C PRO A 14 39.19 10.91 -48.13
N ILE A 15 38.53 11.95 -48.66
CA ILE A 15 37.30 12.49 -48.06
C ILE A 15 36.17 11.46 -48.13
N ARG A 16 36.00 10.76 -49.26
CA ARG A 16 35.00 9.69 -49.37
C ARG A 16 35.22 8.57 -48.32
N ARG A 17 36.46 8.14 -48.14
CA ARG A 17 36.80 7.14 -47.11
C ARG A 17 36.50 7.62 -45.71
N LEU A 18 36.76 8.90 -45.43
CA LEU A 18 36.44 9.49 -44.13
C LEU A 18 34.93 9.52 -43.90
N ILE A 19 34.15 9.89 -44.94
CA ILE A 19 32.68 9.89 -44.87
C ILE A 19 32.16 8.47 -44.61
N GLU A 20 32.66 7.47 -45.34
CA GLU A 20 32.27 6.06 -45.14
C GLU A 20 32.59 5.54 -43.73
N GLN A 21 33.64 6.06 -43.07
CA GLN A 21 33.96 5.75 -41.71
C GLN A 21 33.11 6.48 -40.68
N LEU A 22 32.61 7.68 -41.02
CA LEU A 22 31.80 8.51 -40.13
C LEU A 22 30.29 8.28 -40.30
N ASP A 23 29.85 7.86 -41.47
CA ASP A 23 28.45 7.57 -41.77
C ASP A 23 28.07 6.17 -41.28
N ILE A 24 28.09 6.02 -39.98
CA ILE A 24 27.65 4.81 -39.27
C ILE A 24 26.20 5.00 -38.89
N SER A 25 25.34 4.05 -39.24
CA SER A 25 23.94 4.05 -38.82
C SER A 25 23.84 4.06 -37.33
N SER A 26 22.99 4.92 -36.75
CA SER A 26 22.75 4.98 -35.33
C SER A 26 22.19 3.64 -34.84
N LYS A 27 22.88 3.04 -33.88
CA LYS A 27 22.43 1.81 -33.21
C LYS A 27 21.24 2.12 -32.31
N GLN A 28 20.32 1.18 -32.21
CA GLN A 28 19.15 1.27 -31.33
C GLN A 28 19.26 0.27 -30.19
N VAL A 29 18.73 0.64 -29.05
CA VAL A 29 18.69 -0.19 -27.82
C VAL A 29 17.24 -0.35 -27.39
N LEU A 30 16.83 -1.60 -27.22
CA LEU A 30 15.56 -1.93 -26.57
C LEU A 30 15.83 -2.09 -25.06
N ILE A 31 15.14 -1.28 -24.28
CA ILE A 31 15.25 -1.31 -22.82
C ILE A 31 13.94 -1.87 -22.26
N GLU A 32 14.05 -2.89 -21.44
CA GLU A 32 12.95 -3.47 -20.69
C GLU A 32 13.27 -3.41 -19.20
N SER A 33 12.37 -2.82 -18.42
CA SER A 33 12.46 -2.79 -16.96
C SER A 33 11.34 -3.63 -16.37
N ARG A 34 11.60 -4.31 -15.27
CA ARG A 34 10.60 -5.06 -14.52
C ARG A 34 10.53 -4.54 -13.10
N ILE A 35 9.37 -4.03 -12.73
CA ILE A 35 9.09 -3.52 -11.39
C ILE A 35 8.16 -4.51 -10.72
N VAL A 36 8.58 -5.06 -9.59
CA VAL A 36 7.77 -5.96 -8.76
C VAL A 36 7.60 -5.33 -7.40
N ILE A 37 6.36 -5.14 -6.99
CA ILE A 37 5.99 -4.64 -5.66
C ILE A 37 5.18 -5.74 -4.99
N ALA A 38 5.72 -6.29 -3.90
CA ALA A 38 5.04 -7.26 -3.08
C ALA A 38 4.69 -6.63 -1.73
N SER A 39 3.44 -6.76 -1.31
CA SER A 39 2.94 -6.41 0.03
C SER A 39 2.40 -7.67 0.68
N ASN A 40 2.70 -7.86 1.95
CA ASN A 40 2.22 -8.97 2.74
C ASN A 40 1.67 -8.39 4.06
N ASP A 41 0.34 -8.38 4.17
CA ASP A 41 -0.38 -7.87 5.33
C ASP A 41 -0.85 -9.05 6.15
N PHE A 42 -0.42 -9.10 7.41
CA PHE A 42 -0.81 -10.13 8.35
C PHE A 42 -1.38 -9.48 9.62
N SER A 43 -2.59 -9.88 9.99
CA SER A 43 -3.22 -9.50 11.24
C SER A 43 -3.76 -10.74 11.94
N SER A 44 -3.46 -10.88 13.23
CA SER A 44 -3.99 -11.95 14.08
C SER A 44 -4.51 -11.34 15.37
N GLU A 45 -5.77 -11.57 15.66
CA GLU A 45 -6.47 -11.03 16.82
C GLU A 45 -7.12 -12.16 17.62
N LEU A 46 -6.98 -12.12 18.95
CA LEU A 46 -7.62 -13.02 19.88
C LEU A 46 -8.43 -12.21 20.90
N GLY A 47 -9.72 -12.45 20.96
CA GLY A 47 -10.61 -11.83 21.92
C GLY A 47 -11.11 -12.81 22.97
N VAL A 48 -11.21 -12.33 24.20
CA VAL A 48 -11.70 -13.10 25.36
C VAL A 48 -12.73 -12.26 26.08
N ARG A 49 -13.89 -12.87 26.39
CA ARG A 49 -14.88 -12.33 27.29
C ARG A 49 -15.14 -13.34 28.40
N LEU A 50 -15.03 -12.93 29.63
CA LEU A 50 -15.27 -13.77 30.81
C LEU A 50 -16.14 -13.02 31.80
N GLY A 51 -17.26 -13.59 32.19
CA GLY A 51 -18.16 -13.10 33.22
C GLY A 51 -18.38 -14.16 34.33
N LEU A 52 -18.39 -13.73 35.58
CA LEU A 52 -18.73 -14.56 36.71
C LEU A 52 -19.70 -13.79 37.62
N THR A 53 -20.88 -14.37 37.83
CA THR A 53 -21.90 -13.78 38.70
C THR A 53 -22.46 -14.86 39.60
N HIS A 54 -22.54 -14.60 40.91
CA HIS A 54 -23.15 -15.47 41.88
C HIS A 54 -24.10 -14.66 42.78
N LEU A 55 -25.36 -15.08 42.84
CA LEU A 55 -26.40 -14.50 43.68
C LEU A 55 -26.98 -15.59 44.58
N GLU A 56 -26.83 -15.46 45.86
CA GLU A 56 -27.41 -16.38 46.82
C GLU A 56 -28.77 -15.87 47.33
N SER A 57 -29.78 -16.69 47.26
CA SER A 57 -31.17 -16.39 47.67
C SER A 57 -31.37 -16.60 49.18
N SER A 58 -30.45 -16.17 50.03
CA SER A 58 -30.56 -16.30 51.47
C SER A 58 -31.04 -14.98 52.10
N PRO A 59 -31.72 -14.97 53.27
CA PRO A 59 -32.15 -13.74 53.93
C PRO A 59 -30.99 -12.81 54.34
N GLN A 60 -29.77 -13.30 54.34
CA GLN A 60 -28.52 -12.55 54.50
C GLN A 60 -27.79 -12.48 53.17
N GLN A 61 -28.34 -11.74 52.24
CA GLN A 61 -27.88 -11.59 50.86
C GLN A 61 -26.36 -11.40 50.74
N TRP A 62 -25.65 -12.49 50.49
CA TRP A 62 -24.27 -12.47 50.04
C TRP A 62 -24.27 -12.67 48.50
N GLY A 63 -23.86 -11.66 47.78
CA GLY A 63 -23.67 -11.73 46.35
C GLY A 63 -22.20 -11.53 46.01
N PHE A 64 -21.66 -12.33 45.11
CA PHE A 64 -20.35 -12.14 44.53
C PHE A 64 -20.51 -11.86 43.06
N SER A 65 -19.98 -10.76 42.60
CA SER A 65 -19.90 -10.42 41.16
C SER A 65 -18.51 -9.98 40.83
N LEU A 66 -17.90 -10.64 39.85
CA LEU A 66 -16.65 -10.22 39.25
C LEU A 66 -16.99 -9.58 37.93
N SER A 67 -16.89 -8.26 37.83
CA SER A 67 -17.18 -7.49 36.63
C SER A 67 -16.05 -6.54 36.26
N GLY A 68 -15.91 -6.22 34.99
CA GLY A 68 -14.89 -5.30 34.50
C GLY A 68 -15.19 -3.82 34.75
N SER A 69 -16.35 -3.48 35.34
CA SER A 69 -16.71 -2.09 35.65
C SER A 69 -17.31 -1.99 37.09
N SER A 70 -17.03 -0.88 37.75
CA SER A 70 -17.60 -0.56 39.08
C SER A 70 -19.11 -0.39 39.04
N GLU A 71 -19.67 0.01 37.92
CA GLU A 71 -21.12 0.22 37.75
C GLU A 71 -21.89 -1.11 37.73
N ALA A 72 -21.35 -2.11 37.01
CA ALA A 72 -21.93 -3.45 37.01
C ALA A 72 -21.81 -4.15 38.39
N ALA A 73 -20.73 -3.91 39.13
CA ALA A 73 -20.56 -4.39 40.48
C ALA A 73 -21.61 -3.75 41.42
N ASN A 74 -21.87 -2.45 41.32
CA ASN A 74 -22.86 -1.74 42.12
C ASN A 74 -24.30 -2.17 41.79
N GLN A 75 -24.62 -2.43 40.51
CA GLN A 75 -25.93 -2.97 40.12
C GLN A 75 -26.17 -4.37 40.66
N ALA A 76 -25.14 -5.22 40.68
CA ALA A 76 -25.25 -6.55 41.29
C ALA A 76 -25.47 -6.49 42.82
N LEU A 77 -24.87 -5.51 43.50
CA LEU A 77 -24.99 -5.31 44.94
C LEU A 77 -26.30 -4.65 45.39
N SER A 78 -26.94 -3.87 44.51
CA SER A 78 -28.19 -3.14 44.82
C SER A 78 -29.44 -4.00 44.79
N GLY A 79 -29.32 -5.30 44.61
CA GLY A 79 -30.46 -6.25 44.69
C GLY A 79 -31.43 -6.16 43.51
N THR A 80 -31.18 -5.34 42.53
CA THR A 80 -31.86 -5.37 41.26
C THR A 80 -31.32 -6.61 40.53
N THR A 81 -32.13 -7.68 40.50
CA THR A 81 -31.79 -8.90 39.74
C THR A 81 -31.22 -8.47 38.38
N PRO A 82 -29.94 -8.74 38.08
CA PRO A 82 -29.45 -8.48 36.77
C PRO A 82 -30.29 -9.34 35.84
N ALA A 83 -31.16 -8.69 35.06
CA ALA A 83 -31.80 -9.38 33.99
C ALA A 83 -30.66 -10.05 33.23
N ILE A 84 -30.87 -11.29 32.81
CA ILE A 84 -29.94 -12.03 31.92
C ILE A 84 -29.94 -11.36 30.53
N SER A 85 -29.89 -10.06 30.49
CA SER A 85 -29.78 -9.25 29.31
C SER A 85 -28.29 -8.92 29.15
N GLY A 86 -27.72 -9.39 28.09
CA GLY A 86 -26.30 -9.36 27.71
C GLY A 86 -25.65 -7.99 27.70
N GLY A 87 -25.64 -7.28 28.81
CA GLY A 87 -24.88 -6.03 28.95
C GLY A 87 -23.40 -6.31 29.05
N GLU A 88 -22.62 -5.64 28.19
CA GLU A 88 -21.14 -5.75 28.13
C GLU A 88 -20.44 -5.41 29.46
N ASN A 89 -21.09 -4.64 30.35
CA ASN A 89 -20.56 -4.19 31.61
C ASN A 89 -20.46 -5.29 32.70
N ARG A 90 -21.05 -6.45 32.48
CA ARG A 90 -21.06 -7.56 33.45
C ARG A 90 -19.80 -8.45 33.38
N LEU A 91 -19.03 -8.31 32.32
CA LEU A 91 -17.88 -9.16 32.04
C LEU A 91 -16.66 -8.71 32.84
N ALA A 92 -16.00 -9.66 33.55
CA ALA A 92 -14.76 -9.41 34.27
C ALA A 92 -13.59 -9.11 33.31
N VAL A 93 -13.61 -9.78 32.14
CA VAL A 93 -12.71 -9.51 31.03
C VAL A 93 -13.58 -9.25 29.82
N ASN A 94 -13.38 -8.12 29.14
CA ASN A 94 -14.10 -7.74 27.95
C ASN A 94 -13.12 -7.22 26.92
N LEU A 95 -12.52 -8.12 26.16
CA LEU A 95 -11.59 -7.86 25.04
C LEU A 95 -12.23 -8.39 23.74
N PRO A 96 -13.25 -7.71 23.20
CA PRO A 96 -13.90 -8.14 21.99
C PRO A 96 -13.05 -7.84 20.77
N ILE A 97 -13.14 -8.69 19.75
CA ILE A 97 -12.67 -8.39 18.41
C ILE A 97 -13.88 -7.94 17.55
N THR A 98 -13.70 -6.85 16.80
CA THR A 98 -14.79 -6.25 16.02
C THR A 98 -15.21 -7.13 14.86
N ALA A 99 -14.26 -7.84 14.23
CA ALA A 99 -14.44 -8.65 13.02
C ALA A 99 -13.97 -10.10 13.25
N ALA A 100 -14.53 -10.77 14.28
CA ALA A 100 -14.15 -12.16 14.55
C ALA A 100 -14.58 -13.10 13.40
N ALA A 101 -13.64 -13.87 12.87
CA ALA A 101 -13.91 -14.93 11.89
C ALA A 101 -14.56 -16.16 12.55
N GLY A 102 -14.32 -16.37 13.84
CA GLY A 102 -14.92 -17.43 14.63
C GLY A 102 -15.14 -17.03 16.11
N ARG A 103 -16.19 -17.55 16.73
CA ARG A 103 -16.51 -17.36 18.15
C ARG A 103 -16.96 -18.67 18.77
N ILE A 104 -16.53 -18.92 19.98
CA ILE A 104 -16.99 -20.04 20.82
C ILE A 104 -17.43 -19.46 22.13
N GLY A 105 -18.71 -19.64 22.48
CA GLY A 105 -19.29 -19.23 23.74
C GLY A 105 -19.65 -20.44 24.59
N LEU A 106 -19.35 -20.37 25.90
CA LEU A 106 -19.77 -21.33 26.89
C LEU A 106 -20.44 -20.59 28.05
N THR A 107 -21.70 -20.90 28.30
CA THR A 107 -22.46 -20.36 29.44
C THR A 107 -22.86 -21.50 30.35
N LEU A 108 -22.48 -21.40 31.62
CA LEU A 108 -22.88 -22.30 32.69
C LEU A 108 -23.75 -21.56 33.68
N ALA A 109 -24.98 -22.02 33.84
CA ALA A 109 -25.94 -21.43 34.79
C ALA A 109 -26.46 -22.47 35.77
N LYS A 110 -26.38 -22.15 37.05
CA LYS A 110 -27.02 -22.93 38.13
C LYS A 110 -28.16 -22.13 38.70
N LEU A 111 -29.38 -22.38 38.22
CA LEU A 111 -30.58 -21.63 38.60
C LEU A 111 -30.91 -21.68 40.08
N SER A 112 -30.64 -22.81 40.75
CA SER A 112 -30.95 -22.98 42.18
C SER A 112 -30.06 -22.17 43.13
N SER A 113 -28.89 -21.74 42.66
CA SER A 113 -27.93 -20.94 43.46
C SER A 113 -27.56 -19.61 42.76
N GLY A 114 -28.26 -19.20 41.74
CA GLY A 114 -28.04 -17.91 41.08
C GLY A 114 -26.63 -17.73 40.50
N SER A 115 -25.92 -18.82 40.18
CA SER A 115 -24.56 -18.75 39.64
C SER A 115 -24.59 -18.76 38.11
N LEU A 116 -23.87 -17.83 37.50
CA LEU A 116 -23.71 -17.72 36.06
C LEU A 116 -22.24 -17.50 35.70
N ILE A 117 -21.75 -18.31 34.82
CA ILE A 117 -20.40 -18.18 34.26
C ILE A 117 -20.55 -18.07 32.73
N ASP A 118 -20.02 -17.00 32.17
CA ASP A 118 -19.97 -16.77 30.74
C ASP A 118 -18.52 -16.72 30.27
N LEU A 119 -18.19 -17.51 29.27
CA LEU A 119 -16.91 -17.48 28.61
C LEU A 119 -17.16 -17.38 27.09
N GLU A 120 -16.61 -16.38 26.46
CA GLU A 120 -16.58 -16.26 24.99
C GLU A 120 -15.13 -16.09 24.56
N LEU A 121 -14.73 -16.91 23.62
CA LEU A 121 -13.47 -16.82 22.89
C LEU A 121 -13.77 -16.46 21.45
N SER A 122 -13.08 -15.44 20.92
CA SER A 122 -13.20 -15.02 19.54
C SER A 122 -11.82 -14.89 18.91
N ALA A 123 -11.71 -15.26 17.65
CA ALA A 123 -10.45 -15.18 16.92
C ALA A 123 -10.69 -14.62 15.51
N ALA A 124 -9.77 -13.81 15.08
CA ALA A 124 -9.67 -13.34 13.69
C ALA A 124 -8.25 -13.48 13.21
N GLN A 125 -8.11 -13.97 11.98
CA GLN A 125 -6.85 -13.97 11.27
C GLN A 125 -7.12 -13.46 9.86
N LEU A 126 -6.35 -12.45 9.46
CA LEU A 126 -6.41 -11.86 8.14
C LEU A 126 -5.00 -11.95 7.52
N GLU A 127 -4.92 -12.54 6.36
CA GLU A 127 -3.70 -12.59 5.56
C GLU A 127 -4.01 -12.04 4.17
N GLY A 128 -3.32 -10.97 3.81
CA GLY A 128 -3.42 -10.34 2.50
C GLY A 128 -2.06 -10.36 1.80
N LYS A 129 -1.99 -10.96 0.62
CA LYS A 129 -0.81 -10.90 -0.23
C LYS A 129 -1.16 -10.21 -1.53
N THR A 130 -0.47 -9.12 -1.81
CA THR A 130 -0.63 -8.38 -3.05
C THR A 130 0.69 -8.32 -3.80
N GLU A 131 0.67 -8.66 -5.08
CA GLU A 131 1.81 -8.56 -5.96
C GLU A 131 1.42 -7.75 -7.20
N ILE A 132 2.16 -6.66 -7.45
CA ILE A 132 1.96 -5.81 -8.62
C ILE A 132 3.22 -5.92 -9.48
N VAL A 133 3.05 -6.36 -10.72
CA VAL A 133 4.13 -6.48 -11.70
C VAL A 133 3.88 -5.46 -12.81
N ALA A 134 4.90 -4.66 -13.14
CA ALA A 134 4.88 -3.73 -14.26
C ALA A 134 6.17 -3.91 -15.11
N SER A 135 6.02 -3.95 -16.43
CA SER A 135 7.13 -4.19 -17.36
C SER A 135 7.13 -3.16 -18.47
N PRO A 136 7.56 -1.90 -18.21
CA PRO A 136 7.68 -0.88 -19.25
C PRO A 136 8.82 -1.24 -20.21
N ARG A 137 8.57 -1.02 -21.51
CA ARG A 137 9.52 -1.26 -22.59
C ARG A 137 9.62 -0.03 -23.48
N ILE A 138 10.82 0.33 -23.87
CA ILE A 138 11.07 1.48 -24.76
C ILE A 138 12.27 1.20 -25.68
N LEU A 139 12.16 1.65 -26.92
CA LEU A 139 13.23 1.58 -27.91
C LEU A 139 13.76 3.00 -28.15
N THR A 140 15.07 3.18 -28.08
CA THR A 140 15.71 4.46 -28.36
C THR A 140 17.04 4.28 -29.08
N SER A 141 17.52 5.35 -29.70
CA SER A 141 18.84 5.38 -30.36
C SER A 141 19.94 5.71 -29.35
N ASP A 142 21.17 5.37 -29.69
CA ASP A 142 22.36 5.70 -28.91
C ASP A 142 22.45 7.20 -28.60
N GLY A 143 22.67 7.56 -27.32
CA GLY A 143 22.78 8.93 -26.82
C GLY A 143 21.47 9.72 -26.70
N TYR A 144 20.31 9.17 -27.09
CA TYR A 144 19.03 9.85 -26.99
C TYR A 144 18.23 9.44 -25.76
N GLU A 145 17.75 10.46 -25.04
CA GLU A 145 16.84 10.24 -23.92
C GLU A 145 15.47 9.79 -24.43
N ALA A 146 14.92 8.76 -23.81
CA ALA A 146 13.58 8.28 -24.06
C ALA A 146 12.81 8.15 -22.75
N THR A 147 11.52 8.50 -22.79
CA THR A 147 10.62 8.46 -21.63
C THR A 147 9.33 7.76 -22.02
N ILE A 148 8.90 6.82 -21.17
CA ILE A 148 7.57 6.23 -21.24
C ILE A 148 6.87 6.48 -19.92
N GLN A 149 5.62 6.95 -19.98
CA GLN A 149 4.76 7.22 -18.82
C GLN A 149 3.43 6.51 -19.01
N GLN A 150 2.95 5.89 -17.93
CA GLN A 150 1.64 5.24 -17.89
C GLN A 150 1.04 5.42 -16.49
N GLY A 151 -0.22 5.85 -16.43
CA GLY A 151 -0.88 6.04 -15.13
C GLY A 151 -2.22 6.73 -15.25
N VAL A 152 -2.66 7.29 -14.13
CA VAL A 152 -3.92 8.04 -14.01
C VAL A 152 -3.66 9.41 -13.41
N GLN A 153 -4.51 10.35 -13.79
CA GLN A 153 -4.57 11.67 -13.17
C GLN A 153 -5.71 11.70 -12.18
N ILE A 154 -5.43 12.09 -10.95
CA ILE A 154 -6.42 12.17 -9.88
C ILE A 154 -6.89 13.61 -9.79
N PRO A 155 -8.15 13.92 -10.11
CA PRO A 155 -8.69 15.26 -9.97
C PRO A 155 -8.93 15.59 -8.50
N TYR A 156 -8.61 16.79 -8.08
CA TYR A 156 -8.95 17.33 -6.76
C TYR A 156 -9.42 18.78 -6.86
N ARG A 157 -10.18 19.22 -5.87
CA ARG A 157 -10.66 20.59 -5.80
C ARG A 157 -9.69 21.41 -4.97
N SER A 158 -9.38 22.59 -5.46
CA SER A 158 -8.57 23.58 -4.74
C SER A 158 -9.37 24.87 -4.62
N ASP A 159 -9.47 25.37 -3.41
CA ASP A 159 -10.17 26.62 -3.15
C ASP A 159 -9.27 27.79 -3.52
N THR A 160 -9.80 28.73 -4.32
CA THR A 160 -9.08 29.95 -4.68
C THR A 160 -9.41 31.05 -3.70
N LEU A 161 -8.46 31.97 -3.46
CA LEU A 161 -8.61 33.15 -2.57
C LEU A 161 -9.81 34.04 -2.94
N SER A 162 -10.35 33.91 -4.14
CA SER A 162 -11.51 34.67 -4.64
C SER A 162 -12.87 33.98 -4.39
N GLY A 163 -12.90 32.85 -3.65
CA GLY A 163 -14.13 32.10 -3.36
C GLY A 163 -14.60 31.20 -4.51
N GLY A 164 -13.78 30.99 -5.52
CA GLY A 164 -14.04 30.03 -6.60
C GLY A 164 -13.38 28.68 -6.29
N THR A 165 -13.97 27.62 -6.82
CA THR A 165 -13.38 26.26 -6.77
C THR A 165 -12.73 25.96 -8.11
N ASP A 166 -11.45 25.64 -8.11
CA ASP A 166 -10.72 25.17 -9.30
C ASP A 166 -10.47 23.66 -9.20
N VAL A 167 -10.41 22.99 -10.36
CA VAL A 167 -10.10 21.57 -10.44
C VAL A 167 -8.66 21.40 -10.91
N SER A 168 -7.84 20.90 -10.02
CA SER A 168 -6.45 20.55 -10.29
C SER A 168 -6.30 19.05 -10.44
N PHE A 169 -5.21 18.61 -11.09
CA PHE A 169 -4.92 17.18 -11.30
C PHE A 169 -3.59 16.81 -10.67
N LYS A 170 -3.55 15.67 -10.00
CA LYS A 170 -2.33 15.07 -9.48
C LYS A 170 -2.02 13.81 -10.25
N ASP A 171 -0.81 13.73 -10.77
CA ASP A 171 -0.35 12.56 -11.53
C ASP A 171 0.04 11.41 -10.59
N ALA A 172 -0.53 10.24 -10.82
CA ALA A 172 -0.11 8.97 -10.23
C ALA A 172 0.34 8.06 -11.37
N VAL A 173 1.63 8.18 -11.74
CA VAL A 173 2.17 7.56 -12.95
C VAL A 173 3.35 6.66 -12.65
N MET A 174 3.52 5.66 -13.51
CA MET A 174 4.77 4.94 -13.69
C MET A 174 5.53 5.61 -14.82
N GLU A 175 6.76 6.01 -14.57
CA GLU A 175 7.66 6.63 -15.54
C GLU A 175 8.96 5.83 -15.61
N LEU A 176 9.38 5.53 -16.82
CA LEU A 176 10.72 5.04 -17.15
C LEU A 176 11.38 6.05 -18.06
N ARG A 177 12.47 6.66 -17.58
CA ARG A 177 13.33 7.56 -18.34
C ARG A 177 14.70 6.93 -18.46
N VAL A 178 15.24 6.88 -19.67
CA VAL A 178 16.52 6.22 -19.94
C VAL A 178 17.29 6.94 -21.02
N THR A 179 18.60 7.04 -20.84
CA THR A 179 19.54 7.53 -21.82
C THR A 179 20.64 6.49 -21.98
N PRO A 180 20.61 5.67 -23.03
CA PRO A 180 21.67 4.70 -23.31
C PRO A 180 22.85 5.36 -24.04
N GLN A 181 24.04 4.84 -23.81
CA GLN A 181 25.25 5.19 -24.52
C GLN A 181 26.03 3.92 -24.83
N ILE A 182 26.25 3.66 -26.11
CA ILE A 182 26.98 2.48 -26.57
C ILE A 182 28.47 2.83 -26.65
N THR A 183 29.30 2.08 -25.95
CA THR A 183 30.76 2.25 -26.01
C THR A 183 31.36 1.50 -27.21
N PRO A 184 32.57 1.87 -27.68
CA PRO A 184 33.27 1.15 -28.75
C PRO A 184 33.52 -0.33 -28.44
N ASP A 185 33.59 -0.69 -27.15
CA ASP A 185 33.81 -2.05 -26.66
C ASP A 185 32.51 -2.89 -26.59
N HIS A 186 31.45 -2.44 -27.25
CA HIS A 186 30.12 -3.08 -27.28
C HIS A 186 29.44 -3.14 -25.91
N GLN A 187 29.84 -2.33 -24.95
CA GLN A 187 29.16 -2.17 -23.67
C GLN A 187 28.11 -1.06 -23.78
N ILE A 188 27.05 -1.18 -23.01
CA ILE A 188 26.00 -0.17 -22.93
C ILE A 188 26.00 0.46 -21.56
N ILE A 189 26.26 1.76 -21.51
CA ILE A 189 26.12 2.56 -20.30
C ILE A 189 24.73 3.20 -20.35
N MET A 190 23.92 2.98 -19.31
CA MET A 190 22.58 3.57 -19.25
C MET A 190 22.42 4.42 -18.00
N SER A 191 21.95 5.65 -18.19
CA SER A 191 21.40 6.46 -17.12
C SER A 191 19.90 6.14 -17.03
N LEU A 192 19.46 5.58 -15.91
CA LEU A 192 18.12 5.05 -15.70
C LEU A 192 17.43 5.78 -14.56
N GLN A 193 16.23 6.24 -14.80
CA GLN A 193 15.30 6.74 -13.79
C GLN A 193 13.99 6.01 -13.92
N VAL A 194 13.61 5.30 -12.87
CA VAL A 194 12.33 4.60 -12.77
C VAL A 194 11.56 5.23 -11.63
N LYS A 195 10.36 5.70 -11.93
CA LYS A 195 9.44 6.27 -10.95
C LYS A 195 8.12 5.53 -11.02
N LYS A 196 7.57 5.17 -9.88
CA LYS A 196 6.24 4.63 -9.76
C LYS A 196 5.51 5.31 -8.61
N ASP A 197 4.50 6.07 -8.96
CA ASP A 197 3.59 6.71 -8.03
C ASP A 197 2.37 5.81 -7.83
N ALA A 198 1.93 5.66 -6.59
CA ALA A 198 0.67 5.03 -6.24
C ALA A 198 -0.25 6.08 -5.63
N GLY A 199 -1.53 6.08 -6.02
CA GLY A 199 -2.51 6.91 -5.36
C GLY A 199 -2.69 6.46 -3.92
N GLY A 200 -2.53 7.36 -2.96
CA GLY A 200 -2.75 7.13 -1.55
C GLY A 200 -4.15 7.53 -1.10
N ALA A 201 -4.37 7.53 0.21
CA ALA A 201 -5.65 7.91 0.79
C ALA A 201 -5.94 9.41 0.62
N ILE A 202 -7.22 9.74 0.41
CA ILE A 202 -7.72 11.10 0.45
C ILE A 202 -8.11 11.39 1.91
N PHE A 203 -7.42 12.32 2.55
CA PHE A 203 -7.62 12.63 3.98
C PHE A 203 -8.71 13.69 4.23
N CYS A 204 -9.14 14.43 3.21
CA CYS A 204 -10.15 15.48 3.30
C CYS A 204 -10.77 15.76 1.92
N ASP A 205 -12.04 16.25 1.89
CA ASP A 205 -12.80 16.43 0.65
C ASP A 205 -12.24 17.49 -0.32
N ASN A 206 -11.47 18.49 0.20
CA ASN A 206 -10.91 19.59 -0.58
C ASN A 206 -9.39 19.64 -0.54
N CYS A 207 -8.71 18.53 -0.26
CA CYS A 207 -7.25 18.46 -0.18
C CYS A 207 -6.64 17.81 -1.40
N GLU A 208 -5.39 18.15 -1.64
CA GLU A 208 -4.55 17.43 -2.60
C GLU A 208 -4.46 15.95 -2.20
N PRO A 209 -4.74 15.01 -3.10
CA PRO A 209 -4.63 13.58 -2.81
C PRO A 209 -3.18 13.23 -2.48
N SER A 210 -2.99 12.36 -1.50
CA SER A 210 -1.66 11.84 -1.21
C SER A 210 -1.20 10.92 -2.35
N VAL A 211 0.08 10.99 -2.67
CA VAL A 211 0.72 10.11 -3.64
C VAL A 211 1.94 9.52 -2.96
N GLU A 212 2.11 8.22 -3.08
CA GLU A 212 3.28 7.49 -2.58
C GLU A 212 4.28 7.29 -3.71
N PRO A 213 5.33 8.15 -3.82
CA PRO A 213 6.32 8.02 -4.85
C PRO A 213 7.35 6.95 -4.49
N ARG A 214 7.72 6.14 -5.48
CA ARG A 214 8.85 5.21 -5.41
C ARG A 214 9.74 5.51 -6.59
N GLU A 215 10.96 5.99 -6.34
CA GLU A 215 11.87 6.43 -7.36
C GLU A 215 13.25 5.79 -7.19
N VAL A 216 13.82 5.33 -8.30
CA VAL A 216 15.18 4.82 -8.40
C VAL A 216 15.89 5.57 -9.52
N LYS A 217 17.02 6.19 -9.20
CA LYS A 217 17.93 6.81 -10.16
C LYS A 217 19.27 6.10 -10.08
N THR A 218 19.73 5.57 -11.18
CA THR A 218 21.01 4.86 -11.23
C THR A 218 21.67 4.95 -12.59
N ARG A 219 22.96 4.69 -12.63
CA ARG A 219 23.70 4.48 -13.85
C ARG A 219 24.28 3.07 -13.82
N VAL A 220 23.98 2.30 -14.83
CA VAL A 220 24.42 0.92 -14.96
C VAL A 220 25.22 0.72 -16.25
N MET A 221 26.16 -0.18 -16.21
CA MET A 221 26.92 -0.62 -17.37
C MET A 221 26.62 -2.11 -17.57
N ILE A 222 26.20 -2.45 -18.79
CA ILE A 222 25.87 -3.81 -19.20
C ILE A 222 26.83 -4.18 -20.31
N GLY A 223 27.57 -5.27 -20.13
CA GLY A 223 28.33 -5.92 -21.20
C GLY A 223 27.44 -6.90 -21.96
N ASP A 224 27.80 -7.13 -23.21
CA ASP A 224 27.17 -8.16 -24.07
C ASP A 224 27.53 -9.57 -23.58
#